data_02d096852cb079bf946ba3b23d23aaa7
#
_entry.id   02d096852cb079bf946ba3b23d23aaa7
#
_cell.length_a   1.000
_cell.length_b   1.000
_cell.length_c   1.000
_cell.angle_alpha   90.00
_cell.angle_beta   90.00
_cell.angle_gamma   90.00
#
_symmetry.space_group_name_H-M   'P 1'
#
loop_
_entity.id
_entity.type
_entity.pdbx_description
1 polymer ?
#
loop_
_entity_poly.entity_id
_entity_poly.type
_entity_poly.pdbx_seq_one_letter_code
_entity_poly.pdbx_strand_id
1 'polypeptide(L)'
;MSLKWRLTGLFLGMTGLSLLLFWVGESARLVTGEQQSIGVITLALLLPAGVVYFFTSQLTRRMEKLHFATQRIARGDFGHIDLSDSTDELGQFTVELNSLSRHVEKIVQNGTQEAQKMEAILAGMQEGVVAVDHVGRVVLVNTAAEKIFEREGTVRDLEYLLELTCDLELEQLTRKVLSGQPSATKELQIAQKTVQSKINPILTEQGQSRGAVIVFHDVTELRRLEQMRTEFVANVSHELRTPLTSIKGFVETLLDGAADDPSLRNRFLNIIQAETLRLQRLIEDLLTLARFEGQENRMQVSSSKVSYVQKAYNKIKPVILSIAQAKGIQVEVELPENLPPLIIGEDLLSQLLLNLLENAVKYTASGRVWLHAQVGPKYLRLEFGDTGCGIPEDILPRVFERFYRVDKARSREQGGTGLGLSIVKHMVEGLGGSISVNSKVGVGTVFTCILPRAKS
;
A
#
# COMPACT_ATOMS: atom_id res chain seq x y z
N MET A 1 -54.42 -6.70 -40.79
CA MET A 1 -55.33 -5.71 -41.43
C MET A 1 -55.24 -4.44 -40.61
N SER A 2 -54.93 -3.28 -41.23
CA SER A 2 -54.66 -2.04 -40.44
C SER A 2 -55.92 -1.56 -39.69
N LEU A 3 -55.71 -0.92 -38.54
CA LEU A 3 -56.77 -0.33 -37.74
C LEU A 3 -57.65 0.58 -38.56
N LYS A 4 -57.05 1.31 -39.51
CA LYS A 4 -57.72 2.18 -40.49
C LYS A 4 -58.75 1.39 -41.32
N TRP A 5 -58.41 0.26 -41.88
CA TRP A 5 -59.32 -0.57 -42.68
C TRP A 5 -60.41 -1.23 -41.83
N ARG A 6 -60.12 -1.60 -40.59
CA ARG A 6 -61.15 -2.14 -39.66
C ARG A 6 -62.15 -1.05 -39.30
N LEU A 7 -61.68 0.14 -38.99
CA LEU A 7 -62.55 1.30 -38.64
C LEU A 7 -63.38 1.74 -39.86
N THR A 8 -62.76 1.81 -41.03
CA THR A 8 -63.47 2.20 -42.26
C THR A 8 -64.52 1.14 -42.67
N GLY A 9 -64.19 -0.15 -42.59
CA GLY A 9 -65.14 -1.25 -42.87
C GLY A 9 -66.30 -1.31 -41.88
N LEU A 10 -66.03 -1.03 -40.60
CA LEU A 10 -67.05 -0.95 -39.58
C LEU A 10 -67.97 0.25 -39.81
N PHE A 11 -67.44 1.41 -40.13
CA PHE A 11 -68.21 2.62 -40.44
C PHE A 11 -69.07 2.44 -41.70
N LEU A 12 -68.57 1.88 -42.77
CA LEU A 12 -69.30 1.60 -44.00
C LEU A 12 -70.39 0.52 -43.75
N GLY A 13 -70.08 -0.54 -43.02
CA GLY A 13 -71.04 -1.60 -42.66
C GLY A 13 -72.19 -1.04 -41.80
N MET A 14 -71.87 -0.17 -40.85
CA MET A 14 -72.85 0.43 -39.96
C MET A 14 -73.72 1.50 -40.67
N THR A 15 -73.13 2.35 -41.55
CA THR A 15 -73.91 3.27 -42.35
C THR A 15 -74.82 2.53 -43.30
N GLY A 16 -74.35 1.44 -43.90
CA GLY A 16 -75.17 0.58 -44.74
C GLY A 16 -76.32 -0.11 -43.97
N LEU A 17 -76.02 -0.62 -42.76
CA LEU A 17 -77.04 -1.21 -41.89
C LEU A 17 -78.11 -0.20 -41.39
N SER A 18 -77.63 1.00 -41.01
CA SER A 18 -78.55 2.05 -40.55
C SER A 18 -79.48 2.55 -41.68
N LEU A 19 -78.92 2.68 -42.88
CA LEU A 19 -79.71 3.06 -44.08
C LEU A 19 -80.71 1.93 -44.43
N LEU A 20 -80.29 0.65 -44.35
CA LEU A 20 -81.20 -0.43 -44.60
C LEU A 20 -82.32 -0.55 -43.56
N LEU A 21 -81.97 -0.40 -42.27
CA LEU A 21 -83.01 -0.35 -41.18
C LEU A 21 -83.89 0.84 -41.29
N PHE A 22 -83.38 2.03 -41.67
CA PHE A 22 -84.20 3.22 -41.95
C PHE A 22 -85.16 2.97 -43.12
N TRP A 23 -84.67 2.39 -44.23
CA TRP A 23 -85.53 2.04 -45.39
C TRP A 23 -86.61 0.98 -45.04
N VAL A 24 -86.31 -0.03 -44.26
CA VAL A 24 -87.26 -1.02 -43.73
C VAL A 24 -88.23 -0.39 -42.82
N GLY A 25 -87.83 0.57 -41.95
CA GLY A 25 -88.74 1.32 -41.05
C GLY A 25 -89.68 2.18 -41.82
N GLU A 26 -89.27 2.85 -42.91
CA GLU A 26 -90.09 3.67 -43.77
C GLU A 26 -91.06 2.81 -44.62
N SER A 27 -90.60 1.68 -45.11
CA SER A 27 -91.48 0.70 -45.78
C SER A 27 -92.51 0.09 -44.82
N ALA A 28 -92.15 -0.17 -43.59
CA ALA A 28 -93.10 -0.63 -42.54
C ALA A 28 -94.09 0.40 -42.13
N ARG A 29 -93.80 1.69 -42.19
CA ARG A 29 -94.69 2.82 -41.95
C ARG A 29 -95.93 2.82 -42.86
N LEU A 30 -95.66 2.37 -44.08
CA LEU A 30 -96.75 2.26 -45.10
C LEU A 30 -97.68 1.08 -44.90
N VAL A 31 -97.31 0.07 -44.09
CA VAL A 31 -98.01 -1.22 -43.89
C VAL A 31 -98.57 -1.37 -42.48
N THR A 32 -97.93 -0.90 -41.40
CA THR A 32 -98.21 -1.34 -40.03
C THR A 32 -98.62 -0.15 -39.09
N GLY A 33 -98.64 1.10 -39.51
CA GLY A 33 -99.00 2.26 -38.71
C GLY A 33 -97.85 2.93 -37.92
N GLU A 34 -98.06 4.14 -37.40
CA GLU A 34 -97.02 5.02 -36.87
C GLU A 34 -96.19 4.45 -35.67
N GLN A 35 -96.88 3.70 -34.75
CA GLN A 35 -96.18 3.29 -33.52
C GLN A 35 -95.06 2.19 -33.70
N GLN A 36 -95.23 1.27 -34.68
CA GLN A 36 -94.22 0.23 -34.93
C GLN A 36 -93.00 0.78 -35.73
N SER A 37 -93.17 1.79 -36.53
CA SER A 37 -92.11 2.45 -37.29
C SER A 37 -91.16 3.27 -36.41
N ILE A 38 -91.58 3.86 -35.30
CA ILE A 38 -90.76 4.56 -34.34
C ILE A 38 -89.78 3.62 -33.65
N GLY A 39 -90.18 2.39 -33.32
CA GLY A 39 -89.31 1.39 -32.71
C GLY A 39 -88.13 0.93 -33.61
N VAL A 40 -88.42 0.75 -34.92
CA VAL A 40 -87.41 0.37 -35.88
C VAL A 40 -86.36 1.50 -36.13
N ILE A 41 -86.86 2.74 -36.20
CA ILE A 41 -85.99 3.94 -36.37
C ILE A 41 -85.10 4.18 -35.15
N THR A 42 -85.66 4.06 -33.95
CA THR A 42 -84.84 4.17 -32.71
C THR A 42 -83.78 3.06 -32.62
N LEU A 43 -84.12 1.85 -32.98
CA LEU A 43 -83.16 0.72 -33.01
C LEU A 43 -82.05 0.95 -34.06
N ALA A 44 -82.40 1.49 -35.22
CA ALA A 44 -81.51 1.83 -36.30
C ALA A 44 -80.47 2.90 -35.93
N LEU A 45 -80.86 3.84 -35.00
CA LEU A 45 -79.97 4.87 -34.46
C LEU A 45 -79.10 4.38 -33.26
N LEU A 46 -79.72 3.61 -32.34
CA LEU A 46 -79.03 3.16 -31.11
C LEU A 46 -77.98 2.06 -31.32
N LEU A 47 -78.22 1.13 -32.25
CA LEU A 47 -77.33 0.01 -32.53
C LEU A 47 -76.00 0.49 -33.07
N PRO A 48 -75.91 1.34 -34.08
CA PRO A 48 -74.64 1.94 -34.55
C PRO A 48 -73.97 2.75 -33.45
N ALA A 49 -74.71 3.57 -32.71
CA ALA A 49 -74.16 4.39 -31.61
C ALA A 49 -73.50 3.52 -30.52
N GLY A 50 -74.11 2.40 -30.15
CA GLY A 50 -73.58 1.41 -29.21
C GLY A 50 -72.29 0.75 -29.68
N VAL A 51 -72.22 0.38 -30.94
CA VAL A 51 -71.03 -0.24 -31.53
C VAL A 51 -69.89 0.79 -31.61
N VAL A 52 -70.16 2.03 -32.04
CA VAL A 52 -69.13 3.11 -32.05
C VAL A 52 -68.60 3.32 -30.64
N TYR A 53 -69.48 3.46 -29.66
CA TYR A 53 -69.09 3.63 -28.27
C TYR A 53 -68.24 2.48 -27.76
N PHE A 54 -68.60 1.23 -28.07
CA PHE A 54 -67.81 0.05 -27.67
C PHE A 54 -66.38 0.10 -28.27
N PHE A 55 -66.26 0.32 -29.58
CA PHE A 55 -64.97 0.41 -30.24
C PHE A 55 -64.10 1.58 -29.76
N THR A 56 -64.71 2.78 -29.60
CA THR A 56 -64.02 3.97 -29.11
C THR A 56 -63.51 3.73 -27.68
N SER A 57 -64.35 3.15 -26.83
CA SER A 57 -63.96 2.86 -25.45
C SER A 57 -62.83 1.85 -25.35
N GLN A 58 -62.82 0.84 -26.25
CA GLN A 58 -61.75 -0.17 -26.31
C GLN A 58 -60.43 0.48 -26.80
N LEU A 59 -60.50 1.36 -27.80
CA LEU A 59 -59.35 2.10 -28.31
C LEU A 59 -58.76 3.04 -27.26
N THR A 60 -59.62 3.81 -26.58
CA THR A 60 -59.24 4.75 -25.53
C THR A 60 -58.53 4.01 -24.38
N ARG A 61 -59.07 2.89 -23.90
CA ARG A 61 -58.44 2.08 -22.85
C ARG A 61 -57.07 1.59 -23.25
N ARG A 62 -56.83 1.20 -24.52
CA ARG A 62 -55.53 0.80 -25.01
C ARG A 62 -54.53 1.95 -25.07
N MET A 63 -54.99 3.11 -25.53
CA MET A 63 -54.19 4.35 -25.53
C MET A 63 -53.81 4.81 -24.12
N GLU A 64 -54.74 4.73 -23.16
CA GLU A 64 -54.45 5.03 -21.76
C GLU A 64 -53.38 4.11 -21.18
N LYS A 65 -53.43 2.80 -21.46
CA LYS A 65 -52.40 1.86 -21.04
C LYS A 65 -51.02 2.23 -21.61
N LEU A 66 -50.95 2.57 -22.88
CA LEU A 66 -49.68 3.00 -23.52
C LEU A 66 -49.17 4.31 -22.93
N HIS A 67 -50.07 5.28 -22.68
CA HIS A 67 -49.72 6.55 -22.04
C HIS A 67 -49.16 6.32 -20.63
N PHE A 68 -49.84 5.51 -19.81
CA PHE A 68 -49.35 5.16 -18.48
C PHE A 68 -48.00 4.43 -18.50
N ALA A 69 -47.81 3.50 -19.46
CA ALA A 69 -46.56 2.81 -19.61
C ALA A 69 -45.39 3.73 -20.00
N THR A 70 -45.64 4.70 -20.90
CA THR A 70 -44.66 5.73 -21.28
C THR A 70 -44.26 6.60 -20.09
N GLN A 71 -45.22 6.97 -19.23
CA GLN A 71 -44.93 7.71 -17.99
C GLN A 71 -44.09 6.89 -17.00
N ARG A 72 -44.33 5.57 -16.88
CA ARG A 72 -43.50 4.68 -16.05
C ARG A 72 -42.06 4.62 -16.54
N ILE A 73 -41.87 4.43 -17.84
CA ILE A 73 -40.51 4.42 -18.45
C ILE A 73 -39.79 5.76 -18.16
N ALA A 74 -40.48 6.90 -18.32
CA ALA A 74 -39.92 8.21 -18.01
C ALA A 74 -39.50 8.39 -16.54
N ARG A 75 -40.11 7.64 -15.61
CA ARG A 75 -39.76 7.62 -14.17
C ARG A 75 -38.71 6.54 -13.82
N GLY A 76 -38.18 5.82 -14.81
CA GLY A 76 -37.18 4.77 -14.59
C GLY A 76 -37.76 3.39 -14.27
N ASP A 77 -39.06 3.19 -14.44
CA ASP A 77 -39.68 1.86 -14.33
C ASP A 77 -39.83 1.23 -15.73
N PHE A 78 -38.88 0.37 -16.07
CA PHE A 78 -38.74 -0.28 -17.39
C PHE A 78 -39.55 -1.58 -17.53
N GLY A 79 -40.65 -1.75 -16.74
CA GLY A 79 -41.49 -2.94 -16.76
C GLY A 79 -42.08 -3.21 -18.14
N HIS A 80 -42.26 -4.51 -18.45
CA HIS A 80 -42.84 -4.97 -19.73
C HIS A 80 -44.30 -4.50 -19.91
N ILE A 81 -44.62 -4.04 -21.10
CA ILE A 81 -45.97 -3.63 -21.48
C ILE A 81 -46.64 -4.81 -22.18
N ASP A 82 -47.65 -5.36 -21.54
CA ASP A 82 -48.40 -6.51 -22.08
C ASP A 82 -49.63 -6.02 -22.91
N LEU A 83 -49.42 -5.81 -24.20
CA LEU A 83 -50.45 -5.53 -25.21
C LEU A 83 -50.18 -6.40 -26.46
N SER A 84 -49.53 -7.56 -26.29
CA SER A 84 -48.98 -8.39 -27.35
C SER A 84 -50.05 -9.09 -28.21
N ASP A 85 -51.31 -9.13 -27.81
CA ASP A 85 -52.36 -9.87 -28.51
C ASP A 85 -52.96 -9.13 -29.73
N SER A 86 -52.51 -7.94 -30.03
CA SER A 86 -53.01 -7.15 -31.16
C SER A 86 -52.03 -7.15 -32.34
N THR A 87 -52.49 -7.67 -33.48
CA THR A 87 -51.77 -7.65 -34.77
C THR A 87 -52.00 -6.33 -35.54
N ASP A 88 -52.42 -5.29 -34.85
CA ASP A 88 -52.70 -3.97 -35.40
C ASP A 88 -51.52 -2.97 -35.16
N GLU A 89 -51.64 -1.77 -35.63
CA GLU A 89 -50.61 -0.71 -35.51
C GLU A 89 -50.27 -0.39 -34.06
N LEU A 90 -51.24 -0.54 -33.11
CA LEU A 90 -50.99 -0.35 -31.68
C LEU A 90 -50.15 -1.46 -31.08
N GLY A 91 -50.35 -2.71 -31.55
CA GLY A 91 -49.50 -3.83 -31.16
C GLY A 91 -48.06 -3.65 -31.63
N GLN A 92 -47.90 -3.18 -32.88
CA GLN A 92 -46.55 -2.89 -33.42
C GLN A 92 -45.85 -1.78 -32.64
N PHE A 93 -46.58 -0.69 -32.32
CA PHE A 93 -46.09 0.40 -31.46
C PHE A 93 -45.67 -0.10 -30.06
N THR A 94 -46.43 -1.04 -29.48
CA THR A 94 -46.10 -1.63 -28.18
C THR A 94 -44.78 -2.41 -28.24
N VAL A 95 -44.54 -3.15 -29.31
CA VAL A 95 -43.28 -3.89 -29.51
C VAL A 95 -42.07 -2.93 -29.63
N GLU A 96 -42.26 -1.83 -30.37
CA GLU A 96 -41.19 -0.80 -30.51
C GLU A 96 -40.93 -0.10 -29.17
N LEU A 97 -41.99 0.24 -28.42
CA LEU A 97 -41.88 0.88 -27.10
C LEU A 97 -41.18 -0.07 -26.08
N ASN A 98 -41.50 -1.35 -26.08
CA ASN A 98 -40.81 -2.36 -25.25
C ASN A 98 -39.34 -2.52 -25.65
N SER A 99 -39.00 -2.41 -26.95
CA SER A 99 -37.62 -2.44 -27.42
C SER A 99 -36.85 -1.22 -26.96
N LEU A 100 -37.44 -0.02 -27.06
CA LEU A 100 -36.86 1.22 -26.56
C LEU A 100 -36.64 1.18 -25.03
N SER A 101 -37.65 0.69 -24.29
CA SER A 101 -37.59 0.53 -22.82
C SER A 101 -36.37 -0.34 -22.43
N ARG A 102 -36.22 -1.49 -23.05
CA ARG A 102 -35.06 -2.40 -22.81
C ARG A 102 -33.73 -1.76 -23.18
N HIS A 103 -33.68 -0.96 -24.25
CA HIS A 103 -32.45 -0.28 -24.66
C HIS A 103 -32.02 0.79 -23.64
N VAL A 104 -32.97 1.60 -23.19
CA VAL A 104 -32.72 2.62 -22.15
C VAL A 104 -32.32 1.96 -20.83
N GLU A 105 -33.02 0.93 -20.40
CA GLU A 105 -32.67 0.15 -19.20
C GLU A 105 -31.20 -0.35 -19.26
N LYS A 106 -30.79 -0.92 -20.40
CA LYS A 106 -29.43 -1.42 -20.59
C LYS A 106 -28.37 -0.29 -20.54
N ILE A 107 -28.68 0.89 -21.10
CA ILE A 107 -27.77 2.06 -21.01
C ILE A 107 -27.61 2.51 -19.55
N VAL A 108 -28.71 2.62 -18.81
CA VAL A 108 -28.69 3.01 -17.40
C VAL A 108 -27.95 1.98 -16.54
N GLN A 109 -28.23 0.69 -16.74
CA GLN A 109 -27.54 -0.41 -16.03
C GLN A 109 -26.04 -0.42 -16.33
N ASN A 110 -25.65 -0.28 -17.61
CA ASN A 110 -24.22 -0.23 -17.97
C ASN A 110 -23.53 0.99 -17.32
N GLY A 111 -24.16 2.17 -17.36
CA GLY A 111 -23.62 3.37 -16.74
C GLY A 111 -23.42 3.22 -15.21
N THR A 112 -24.40 2.63 -14.53
CA THR A 112 -24.28 2.35 -13.08
C THR A 112 -23.21 1.32 -12.76
N GLN A 113 -23.09 0.25 -13.59
CA GLN A 113 -22.03 -0.75 -13.43
C GLN A 113 -20.63 -0.17 -13.66
N GLU A 114 -20.46 0.68 -14.67
CA GLU A 114 -19.18 1.35 -14.94
C GLU A 114 -18.80 2.29 -13.78
N ALA A 115 -19.75 3.07 -13.25
CA ALA A 115 -19.53 3.90 -12.10
C ALA A 115 -19.12 3.09 -10.86
N GLN A 116 -19.83 1.99 -10.56
CA GLN A 116 -19.49 1.08 -9.45
C GLN A 116 -18.13 0.43 -9.61
N LYS A 117 -17.76 0.01 -10.84
CA LYS A 117 -16.42 -0.53 -11.11
C LYS A 117 -15.34 0.51 -10.85
N MET A 118 -15.54 1.75 -11.29
CA MET A 118 -14.59 2.84 -11.06
C MET A 118 -14.45 3.13 -9.55
N GLU A 119 -15.55 3.19 -8.82
CA GLU A 119 -15.56 3.39 -7.37
C GLU A 119 -14.82 2.24 -6.64
N ALA A 120 -15.05 1.00 -7.05
CA ALA A 120 -14.36 -0.17 -6.48
C ALA A 120 -12.84 -0.14 -6.77
N ILE A 121 -12.44 0.27 -7.98
CA ILE A 121 -11.02 0.44 -8.33
C ILE A 121 -10.38 1.51 -7.46
N LEU A 122 -10.99 2.69 -7.36
CA LEU A 122 -10.48 3.80 -6.56
C LEU A 122 -10.41 3.46 -5.06
N ALA A 123 -11.39 2.71 -4.55
CA ALA A 123 -11.39 2.26 -3.15
C ALA A 123 -10.32 1.20 -2.86
N GLY A 124 -9.98 0.36 -3.84
CA GLY A 124 -8.95 -0.68 -3.72
C GLY A 124 -7.51 -0.19 -3.94
N MET A 125 -7.31 1.04 -4.42
CA MET A 125 -5.98 1.60 -4.62
C MET A 125 -5.30 1.92 -3.28
N GLN A 126 -3.99 1.68 -3.21
CA GLN A 126 -3.15 2.09 -2.07
C GLN A 126 -2.72 3.56 -2.16
N GLU A 127 -2.75 4.11 -3.36
CA GLU A 127 -2.42 5.52 -3.61
C GLU A 127 -3.63 6.41 -3.33
N GLY A 128 -3.38 7.54 -2.67
CA GLY A 128 -4.39 8.58 -2.51
C GLY A 128 -4.68 9.25 -3.84
N VAL A 129 -5.96 9.36 -4.21
CA VAL A 129 -6.37 10.04 -5.44
C VAL A 129 -7.35 11.15 -5.09
N VAL A 130 -7.04 12.37 -5.55
CA VAL A 130 -7.91 13.54 -5.45
C VAL A 130 -8.10 14.11 -6.85
N ALA A 131 -9.34 14.30 -7.28
CA ALA A 131 -9.64 15.00 -8.52
C ALA A 131 -10.23 16.38 -8.22
N VAL A 132 -9.78 17.38 -8.97
CA VAL A 132 -10.31 18.74 -8.90
C VAL A 132 -10.85 19.18 -10.26
N ASP A 133 -11.85 20.05 -10.25
CA ASP A 133 -12.39 20.66 -11.46
C ASP A 133 -11.48 21.78 -12.01
N HIS A 134 -11.92 22.45 -13.07
CA HIS A 134 -11.19 23.54 -13.71
C HIS A 134 -11.02 24.80 -12.84
N VAL A 135 -11.78 24.92 -11.75
CA VAL A 135 -11.69 26.01 -10.76
C VAL A 135 -10.78 25.62 -9.59
N GLY A 136 -10.46 24.33 -9.43
CA GLY A 136 -9.70 23.79 -8.32
C GLY A 136 -10.54 23.27 -7.15
N ARG A 137 -11.85 23.08 -7.36
CA ARG A 137 -12.72 22.46 -6.35
C ARG A 137 -12.57 20.97 -6.36
N VAL A 138 -12.58 20.35 -5.19
CA VAL A 138 -12.48 18.91 -5.03
C VAL A 138 -13.75 18.23 -5.54
N VAL A 139 -13.61 17.33 -6.52
CA VAL A 139 -14.71 16.57 -7.13
C VAL A 139 -14.71 15.13 -6.62
N LEU A 140 -13.53 14.58 -6.34
CA LEU A 140 -13.38 13.19 -5.92
C LEU A 140 -12.20 13.05 -4.95
N VAL A 141 -12.40 12.25 -3.92
CA VAL A 141 -11.34 11.79 -3.01
C VAL A 141 -11.57 10.29 -2.76
N ASN A 142 -10.55 9.48 -2.90
CA ASN A 142 -10.65 8.05 -2.58
C ASN A 142 -10.30 7.76 -1.12
N THR A 143 -10.65 6.57 -0.65
CA THR A 143 -10.42 6.13 0.74
C THR A 143 -8.93 6.13 1.14
N ALA A 144 -8.02 5.91 0.19
CA ALA A 144 -6.58 5.94 0.48
C ALA A 144 -6.11 7.39 0.78
N ALA A 145 -6.61 8.39 0.06
CA ALA A 145 -6.33 9.79 0.36
C ALA A 145 -6.86 10.20 1.74
N GLU A 146 -8.06 9.77 2.11
CA GLU A 146 -8.61 10.00 3.46
C GLU A 146 -7.68 9.47 4.56
N LYS A 147 -7.13 8.26 4.37
CA LYS A 147 -6.17 7.63 5.31
C LYS A 147 -4.81 8.33 5.34
N ILE A 148 -4.31 8.82 4.20
CA ILE A 148 -3.04 9.54 4.13
C ILE A 148 -3.14 10.86 4.91
N PHE A 149 -4.27 11.57 4.77
CA PHE A 149 -4.50 12.85 5.41
C PHE A 149 -5.14 12.75 6.81
N GLU A 150 -5.38 11.52 7.32
CA GLU A 150 -5.99 11.24 8.63
C GLU A 150 -7.35 11.94 8.84
N ARG A 151 -8.16 12.01 7.77
CA ARG A 151 -9.46 12.70 7.73
C ARG A 151 -10.58 11.76 7.28
N GLU A 152 -10.78 10.66 7.99
CA GLU A 152 -11.86 9.71 7.65
C GLU A 152 -13.24 10.34 7.80
N GLY A 153 -14.03 10.29 6.72
CA GLY A 153 -15.45 10.69 6.69
C GLY A 153 -15.74 12.19 6.58
N THR A 154 -14.75 13.08 6.74
CA THR A 154 -14.95 14.54 6.69
C THR A 154 -14.68 15.16 5.31
N VAL A 155 -14.19 14.37 4.37
CA VAL A 155 -13.65 14.84 3.08
C VAL A 155 -14.75 15.17 2.07
N ARG A 156 -15.98 14.69 2.26
CA ARG A 156 -17.09 14.96 1.33
C ARG A 156 -17.57 16.41 1.34
N ASP A 157 -17.25 17.17 2.38
CA ASP A 157 -17.63 18.57 2.55
C ASP A 157 -16.50 19.56 2.22
N LEU A 158 -15.33 19.07 1.79
CA LEU A 158 -14.19 19.92 1.43
C LEU A 158 -14.42 20.57 0.07
N GLU A 159 -14.29 21.88 0.01
CA GLU A 159 -14.49 22.64 -1.23
C GLU A 159 -13.19 22.78 -2.02
N TYR A 160 -12.05 22.89 -1.34
CA TYR A 160 -10.74 23.16 -1.96
C TYR A 160 -9.64 22.21 -1.50
N LEU A 161 -8.67 21.95 -2.39
CA LEU A 161 -7.50 21.10 -2.13
C LEU A 161 -6.69 21.58 -0.91
N LEU A 162 -6.61 22.90 -0.68
CA LEU A 162 -5.90 23.49 0.44
C LEU A 162 -6.48 23.05 1.79
N GLU A 163 -7.80 22.86 1.89
CA GLU A 163 -8.45 22.41 3.12
C GLU A 163 -8.06 20.98 3.48
N LEU A 164 -7.78 20.15 2.47
CA LEU A 164 -7.33 18.77 2.65
C LEU A 164 -5.84 18.71 3.02
N THR A 165 -5.00 19.42 2.29
CA THR A 165 -3.54 19.24 2.33
C THR A 165 -2.82 20.24 3.23
N CYS A 166 -3.45 21.38 3.55
CA CYS A 166 -2.86 22.52 4.25
C CYS A 166 -1.55 23.02 3.62
N ASP A 167 -1.34 22.81 2.32
CA ASP A 167 -0.12 23.16 1.59
C ASP A 167 -0.40 24.13 0.45
N LEU A 168 -0.02 25.38 0.65
CA LEU A 168 -0.19 26.48 -0.32
C LEU A 168 0.59 26.27 -1.62
N GLU A 169 1.76 25.66 -1.56
CA GLU A 169 2.59 25.45 -2.74
C GLU A 169 1.99 24.36 -3.64
N LEU A 170 1.44 23.30 -3.04
CA LEU A 170 0.72 22.28 -3.80
C LEU A 170 -0.51 22.88 -4.51
N GLU A 171 -1.24 23.76 -3.84
CA GLU A 171 -2.36 24.45 -4.47
C GLU A 171 -1.90 25.36 -5.62
N GLN A 172 -0.81 26.12 -5.43
CA GLN A 172 -0.25 26.96 -6.51
C GLN A 172 0.21 26.12 -7.71
N LEU A 173 0.85 24.97 -7.47
CA LEU A 173 1.24 24.03 -8.53
C LEU A 173 0.03 23.47 -9.25
N THR A 174 -1.03 23.12 -8.52
CA THR A 174 -2.28 22.64 -9.09
C THR A 174 -2.91 23.70 -9.99
N ARG A 175 -2.98 24.95 -9.54
CA ARG A 175 -3.48 26.08 -10.37
C ARG A 175 -2.64 26.30 -11.62
N LYS A 176 -1.32 26.15 -11.55
CA LYS A 176 -0.43 26.24 -12.72
C LYS A 176 -0.72 25.12 -13.73
N VAL A 177 -0.94 23.88 -13.26
CA VAL A 177 -1.30 22.75 -14.11
C VAL A 177 -2.68 22.99 -14.75
N LEU A 178 -3.65 23.50 -13.99
CA LEU A 178 -4.98 23.85 -14.51
C LEU A 178 -4.90 24.95 -15.58
N SER A 179 -3.93 25.87 -15.52
CA SER A 179 -3.70 26.93 -16.50
C SER A 179 -2.90 26.48 -17.74
N GLY A 180 -2.63 25.16 -17.89
CA GLY A 180 -2.00 24.59 -19.08
C GLY A 180 -0.51 24.28 -18.94
N GLN A 181 0.06 24.33 -17.72
CA GLN A 181 1.41 23.82 -17.47
C GLN A 181 1.42 22.27 -17.49
N PRO A 182 2.59 21.65 -17.78
CA PRO A 182 2.73 20.21 -17.72
C PRO A 182 2.52 19.69 -16.30
N SER A 183 2.45 18.35 -16.14
CA SER A 183 2.35 17.70 -14.84
C SER A 183 3.44 18.18 -13.88
N ALA A 184 3.09 18.36 -12.61
CA ALA A 184 3.99 18.77 -11.56
C ALA A 184 4.10 17.67 -10.48
N THR A 185 5.24 17.64 -9.77
CA THR A 185 5.46 16.70 -8.66
C THR A 185 5.99 17.48 -7.47
N LYS A 186 5.49 17.16 -6.28
CA LYS A 186 5.95 17.74 -5.02
C LYS A 186 5.95 16.72 -3.91
N GLU A 187 6.92 16.79 -3.00
CA GLU A 187 6.91 16.02 -1.77
C GLU A 187 6.33 16.85 -0.62
N LEU A 188 5.49 16.21 0.16
CA LEU A 188 4.79 16.77 1.31
C LEU A 188 5.18 16.01 2.57
N GLN A 189 5.30 16.70 3.69
CA GLN A 189 5.38 16.08 5.01
C GLN A 189 4.01 16.16 5.67
N ILE A 190 3.38 15.02 5.90
CA ILE A 190 2.06 14.92 6.53
C ILE A 190 2.24 14.08 7.79
N ALA A 191 2.18 14.73 8.95
CA ALA A 191 2.48 14.11 10.24
C ALA A 191 3.87 13.40 10.22
N GLN A 192 3.90 12.09 10.29
CA GLN A 192 5.14 11.30 10.25
C GLN A 192 5.41 10.66 8.88
N LYS A 193 4.60 10.99 7.85
CA LYS A 193 4.69 10.40 6.51
C LYS A 193 5.31 11.38 5.53
N THR A 194 6.15 10.87 4.64
CA THR A 194 6.61 11.59 3.45
C THR A 194 5.78 11.13 2.27
N VAL A 195 4.99 12.04 1.69
CA VAL A 195 4.05 11.75 0.62
C VAL A 195 4.48 12.48 -0.65
N GLN A 196 4.68 11.75 -1.72
CA GLN A 196 4.93 12.32 -3.04
C GLN A 196 3.59 12.56 -3.74
N SER A 197 3.32 13.83 -4.09
CA SER A 197 2.16 14.23 -4.89
C SER A 197 2.55 14.39 -6.35
N LYS A 198 1.74 13.85 -7.26
CA LYS A 198 1.89 14.04 -8.71
C LYS A 198 0.59 14.60 -9.27
N ILE A 199 0.68 15.79 -9.86
CA ILE A 199 -0.47 16.52 -10.41
C ILE A 199 -0.47 16.32 -11.93
N ASN A 200 -1.55 15.78 -12.47
CA ASN A 200 -1.74 15.57 -13.90
C ASN A 200 -3.00 16.29 -14.38
N PRO A 201 -2.94 17.04 -15.50
CA PRO A 201 -4.12 17.69 -16.04
C PRO A 201 -5.08 16.66 -16.67
N ILE A 202 -6.38 16.88 -16.52
CA ILE A 202 -7.43 16.20 -17.29
C ILE A 202 -7.72 17.07 -18.51
N LEU A 203 -7.38 16.59 -19.70
CA LEU A 203 -7.56 17.34 -20.95
C LEU A 203 -8.82 16.89 -21.69
N THR A 204 -9.52 17.81 -22.33
CA THR A 204 -10.55 17.52 -23.34
C THR A 204 -9.90 17.06 -24.64
N GLU A 205 -10.67 16.51 -25.58
CA GLU A 205 -10.21 16.16 -26.93
C GLU A 205 -9.60 17.36 -27.67
N GLN A 206 -9.97 18.58 -27.30
CA GLN A 206 -9.47 19.84 -27.86
C GLN A 206 -8.22 20.37 -27.11
N GLY A 207 -7.67 19.61 -26.12
CA GLY A 207 -6.47 20.00 -25.35
C GLY A 207 -6.72 21.05 -24.25
N GLN A 208 -7.96 21.41 -23.95
CA GLN A 208 -8.27 22.34 -22.85
C GLN A 208 -8.32 21.59 -21.53
N SER A 209 -7.84 22.19 -20.43
CA SER A 209 -7.92 21.61 -19.10
C SER A 209 -9.34 21.60 -18.57
N ARG A 210 -9.86 20.40 -18.28
CA ARG A 210 -11.16 20.18 -17.64
C ARG A 210 -11.05 20.08 -16.11
N GLY A 211 -9.84 19.85 -15.62
CA GLY A 211 -9.53 19.62 -14.23
C GLY A 211 -8.14 19.03 -14.05
N ALA A 212 -7.84 18.55 -12.87
CA ALA A 212 -6.59 17.84 -12.58
C ALA A 212 -6.84 16.64 -11.67
N VAL A 213 -6.00 15.61 -11.81
CA VAL A 213 -5.90 14.49 -10.87
C VAL A 213 -4.59 14.61 -10.12
N ILE A 214 -4.66 14.58 -8.81
CA ILE A 214 -3.52 14.56 -7.92
C ILE A 214 -3.42 13.16 -7.32
N VAL A 215 -2.28 12.50 -7.52
CA VAL A 215 -2.00 11.19 -6.95
C VAL A 215 -0.99 11.37 -5.81
N PHE A 216 -1.31 10.82 -4.65
CA PHE A 216 -0.49 10.86 -3.44
C PHE A 216 0.07 9.47 -3.16
N HIS A 217 1.37 9.35 -3.19
CA HIS A 217 2.10 8.11 -2.91
C HIS A 217 2.89 8.24 -1.62
N ASP A 218 2.65 7.34 -0.65
CA ASP A 218 3.42 7.29 0.59
C ASP A 218 4.81 6.69 0.29
N VAL A 219 5.83 7.54 0.35
CA VAL A 219 7.23 7.19 0.09
C VAL A 219 8.07 7.15 1.37
N THR A 220 7.43 7.12 2.54
CA THR A 220 8.10 7.20 3.85
C THR A 220 9.19 6.13 4.01
N GLU A 221 8.85 4.87 3.77
CA GLU A 221 9.80 3.77 3.86
C GLU A 221 10.92 3.87 2.81
N LEU A 222 10.57 4.27 1.59
CA LEU A 222 11.56 4.47 0.52
C LEU A 222 12.57 5.55 0.90
N ARG A 223 12.09 6.70 1.37
CA ARG A 223 12.96 7.81 1.80
C ARG A 223 13.80 7.46 3.02
N ARG A 224 13.24 6.73 3.95
CA ARG A 224 13.97 6.21 5.11
C ARG A 224 15.12 5.28 4.68
N LEU A 225 14.86 4.37 3.75
CA LEU A 225 15.89 3.46 3.21
C LEU A 225 16.97 4.22 2.44
N GLU A 226 16.59 5.20 1.61
CA GLU A 226 17.55 6.06 0.89
C GLU A 226 18.43 6.86 1.85
N GLN A 227 17.82 7.44 2.89
CA GLN A 227 18.56 8.18 3.92
C GLN A 227 19.53 7.27 4.67
N MET A 228 19.08 6.10 5.14
CA MET A 228 19.96 5.12 5.80
C MET A 228 21.12 4.69 4.90
N ARG A 229 20.89 4.50 3.60
CA ARG A 229 21.93 4.18 2.64
C ARG A 229 22.94 5.32 2.47
N THR A 230 22.45 6.57 2.39
CA THR A 230 23.31 7.76 2.25
C THR A 230 24.17 7.96 3.51
N GLU A 231 23.56 7.86 4.69
CA GLU A 231 24.26 7.93 5.97
C GLU A 231 25.32 6.81 6.12
N PHE A 232 24.98 5.61 5.68
CA PHE A 232 25.93 4.48 5.67
C PHE A 232 27.16 4.80 4.84
N VAL A 233 26.99 5.25 3.58
CA VAL A 233 28.13 5.59 2.69
C VAL A 233 28.97 6.73 3.26
N ALA A 234 28.32 7.74 3.83
CA ALA A 234 29.02 8.85 4.48
C ALA A 234 29.84 8.37 5.69
N ASN A 235 29.26 7.55 6.55
CA ASN A 235 29.93 7.01 7.74
C ASN A 235 31.09 6.08 7.37
N VAL A 236 30.94 5.20 6.37
CA VAL A 236 32.04 4.37 5.84
C VAL A 236 33.18 5.24 5.36
N SER A 237 32.90 6.29 4.58
CA SER A 237 33.92 7.19 4.06
C SER A 237 34.67 7.91 5.19
N HIS A 238 33.99 8.32 6.24
CA HIS A 238 34.60 8.96 7.39
C HIS A 238 35.46 7.98 8.22
N GLU A 239 34.96 6.78 8.50
CA GLU A 239 35.69 5.76 9.29
C GLU A 239 36.91 5.17 8.54
N LEU A 240 36.91 5.18 7.19
CA LEU A 240 38.07 4.84 6.37
C LEU A 240 39.10 5.97 6.28
N ARG A 241 38.64 7.23 6.18
CA ARG A 241 39.52 8.39 5.99
C ARG A 241 40.42 8.63 7.23
N THR A 242 39.86 8.51 8.42
CA THR A 242 40.55 8.80 9.68
C THR A 242 41.83 7.98 9.86
N PRO A 243 41.82 6.62 9.84
CA PRO A 243 43.03 5.81 9.97
C PRO A 243 43.99 6.03 8.80
N LEU A 244 43.47 6.24 7.58
CA LEU A 244 44.33 6.48 6.40
C LEU A 244 45.11 7.80 6.55
N THR A 245 44.45 8.87 7.04
CA THR A 245 45.13 10.15 7.30
C THR A 245 46.18 10.01 8.40
N SER A 246 45.89 9.26 9.45
CA SER A 246 46.82 8.99 10.54
C SER A 246 48.05 8.22 10.03
N ILE A 247 47.85 7.12 9.29
CA ILE A 247 48.93 6.34 8.68
C ILE A 247 49.80 7.25 7.80
N LYS A 248 49.16 8.04 6.89
CA LYS A 248 49.89 8.95 6.00
C LYS A 248 50.71 9.95 6.79
N GLY A 249 50.16 10.62 7.82
CA GLY A 249 50.87 11.62 8.60
C GLY A 249 52.07 11.06 9.36
N PHE A 250 51.95 9.85 9.96
CA PHE A 250 53.06 9.20 10.64
C PHE A 250 54.16 8.70 9.68
N VAL A 251 53.79 8.22 8.47
CA VAL A 251 54.72 7.90 7.42
C VAL A 251 55.50 9.13 6.96
N GLU A 252 54.82 10.26 6.69
CA GLU A 252 55.44 11.55 6.34
C GLU A 252 56.40 12.00 7.46
N THR A 253 55.98 11.94 8.72
CA THR A 253 56.82 12.30 9.87
C THR A 253 58.09 11.41 9.98
N LEU A 254 57.95 10.11 9.70
CA LEU A 254 59.10 9.20 9.67
C LEU A 254 60.09 9.55 8.54
N LEU A 255 59.56 9.94 7.36
CA LEU A 255 60.39 10.33 6.21
C LEU A 255 61.08 11.68 6.44
N ASP A 256 60.49 12.57 7.22
CA ASP A 256 61.03 13.89 7.57
C ASP A 256 62.11 13.82 8.67
N GLY A 257 62.60 12.63 9.00
CA GLY A 257 63.75 12.43 9.88
C GLY A 257 63.45 11.85 11.26
N ALA A 258 62.17 11.68 11.63
CA ALA A 258 61.80 11.02 12.90
C ALA A 258 62.22 9.54 12.96
N ALA A 259 62.59 8.95 11.83
CA ALA A 259 63.13 7.58 11.75
C ALA A 259 64.52 7.42 12.36
N ASP A 260 65.26 8.54 12.53
CA ASP A 260 66.60 8.51 13.10
C ASP A 260 66.59 8.33 14.63
N ASP A 261 65.50 8.71 15.29
CA ASP A 261 65.28 8.42 16.71
C ASP A 261 64.60 7.05 16.88
N PRO A 262 65.29 6.06 17.49
CA PRO A 262 64.75 4.73 17.66
C PRO A 262 63.45 4.65 18.47
N SER A 263 63.23 5.59 19.41
CA SER A 263 62.04 5.63 20.26
C SER A 263 60.82 6.13 19.49
N LEU A 264 61.00 7.20 18.74
CA LEU A 264 59.95 7.79 17.88
C LEU A 264 59.60 6.85 16.72
N ARG A 265 60.63 6.28 16.09
CA ARG A 265 60.47 5.28 15.02
C ARG A 265 59.56 4.14 15.48
N ASN A 266 59.92 3.47 16.58
CA ASN A 266 59.17 2.35 17.10
C ASN A 266 57.75 2.74 17.49
N ARG A 267 57.59 3.91 18.10
CA ARG A 267 56.27 4.43 18.47
C ARG A 267 55.37 4.66 17.24
N PHE A 268 55.88 5.30 16.21
CA PHE A 268 55.11 5.64 15.00
C PHE A 268 54.81 4.37 14.18
N LEU A 269 55.77 3.42 14.06
CA LEU A 269 55.51 2.14 13.41
C LEU A 269 54.42 1.35 14.14
N ASN A 270 54.38 1.35 15.46
CA ASN A 270 53.33 0.70 16.24
C ASN A 270 51.96 1.35 16.01
N ILE A 271 51.89 2.68 15.88
CA ILE A 271 50.64 3.37 15.57
C ILE A 271 50.18 3.03 14.15
N ILE A 272 51.09 3.03 13.16
CA ILE A 272 50.78 2.65 11.78
C ILE A 272 50.26 1.21 11.72
N GLN A 273 50.89 0.29 12.44
CA GLN A 273 50.45 -1.09 12.53
C GLN A 273 49.05 -1.23 13.13
N ALA A 274 48.80 -0.52 14.24
CA ALA A 274 47.50 -0.53 14.91
C ALA A 274 46.36 0.02 14.01
N GLU A 275 46.63 1.13 13.30
CA GLU A 275 45.65 1.70 12.38
C GLU A 275 45.43 0.84 11.13
N THR A 276 46.46 0.15 10.64
CA THR A 276 46.33 -0.81 9.52
C THR A 276 45.47 -2.01 9.93
N LEU A 277 45.69 -2.60 11.11
CA LEU A 277 44.86 -3.69 11.65
C LEU A 277 43.41 -3.25 11.90
N ARG A 278 43.22 -2.01 12.32
CA ARG A 278 41.88 -1.42 12.48
C ARG A 278 41.17 -1.29 11.13
N LEU A 279 41.88 -0.81 10.10
CA LEU A 279 41.35 -0.66 8.74
C LEU A 279 40.96 -2.02 8.15
N GLN A 280 41.82 -3.04 8.35
CA GLN A 280 41.53 -4.41 7.92
C GLN A 280 40.25 -4.94 8.56
N ARG A 281 40.08 -4.80 9.89
CA ARG A 281 38.85 -5.22 10.59
C ARG A 281 37.63 -4.48 10.08
N LEU A 282 37.74 -3.17 9.82
CA LEU A 282 36.63 -2.40 9.26
C LEU A 282 36.18 -2.93 7.89
N ILE A 283 37.12 -3.26 7.01
CA ILE A 283 36.84 -3.84 5.69
C ILE A 283 36.19 -5.22 5.82
N GLU A 284 36.67 -6.09 6.71
CA GLU A 284 36.09 -7.41 6.98
C GLU A 284 34.67 -7.31 7.52
N ASP A 285 34.42 -6.36 8.43
CA ASP A 285 33.10 -6.06 8.96
C ASP A 285 32.12 -5.58 7.86
N LEU A 286 32.57 -4.68 6.97
CA LEU A 286 31.77 -4.18 5.83
C LEU A 286 31.45 -5.30 4.84
N LEU A 287 32.42 -6.16 4.50
CA LEU A 287 32.19 -7.30 3.62
C LEU A 287 31.23 -8.31 4.24
N THR A 288 31.32 -8.53 5.54
CA THR A 288 30.39 -9.39 6.27
C THR A 288 28.97 -8.82 6.24
N LEU A 289 28.80 -7.51 6.52
CA LEU A 289 27.51 -6.84 6.46
C LEU A 289 26.90 -6.93 5.06
N ALA A 290 27.68 -6.63 4.01
CA ALA A 290 27.22 -6.70 2.62
C ALA A 290 26.74 -8.11 2.20
N ARG A 291 27.35 -9.17 2.74
CA ARG A 291 26.91 -10.55 2.51
C ARG A 291 25.54 -10.83 3.11
N PHE A 292 25.17 -10.21 4.24
CA PHE A 292 23.89 -10.43 4.89
C PHE A 292 22.75 -9.53 4.35
N GLU A 293 23.06 -8.43 3.66
CA GLU A 293 22.07 -7.53 3.06
C GLU A 293 21.60 -8.00 1.67
N GLY A 294 22.37 -8.79 0.94
CA GLY A 294 21.99 -9.34 -0.35
C GLY A 294 20.89 -10.39 -0.23
N GLN A 295 19.83 -10.30 -1.06
CA GLN A 295 18.72 -11.27 -1.10
C GLN A 295 19.16 -12.71 -1.40
N GLU A 296 20.35 -12.90 -1.98
CA GLU A 296 20.91 -14.21 -2.28
C GLU A 296 21.26 -15.03 -1.03
N ASN A 297 21.41 -14.38 0.13
CA ASN A 297 21.90 -15.03 1.36
C ASN A 297 20.82 -15.68 2.23
N ARG A 298 19.53 -15.39 2.05
CA ARG A 298 18.48 -16.18 2.69
C ARG A 298 18.51 -17.66 2.25
N MET A 299 19.07 -17.95 1.07
CA MET A 299 19.27 -19.33 0.57
C MET A 299 20.65 -19.91 0.91
N GLN A 300 21.71 -19.12 1.08
CA GLN A 300 23.05 -19.65 1.37
C GLN A 300 23.27 -19.94 2.86
N VAL A 301 22.59 -19.25 3.77
CA VAL A 301 22.53 -19.67 5.19
C VAL A 301 21.75 -20.99 5.31
N SER A 302 20.90 -21.32 4.32
CA SER A 302 20.15 -22.56 4.18
C SER A 302 20.96 -23.76 3.70
N SER A 303 22.21 -23.58 3.25
CA SER A 303 23.03 -24.69 2.78
C SER A 303 23.95 -25.27 3.88
N SER A 304 23.39 -26.20 4.64
CA SER A 304 23.98 -27.44 5.17
C SER A 304 25.26 -27.40 5.99
N LYS A 305 25.79 -26.27 6.47
CA LYS A 305 26.88 -26.29 7.45
C LYS A 305 26.30 -26.20 8.85
N VAL A 306 26.39 -27.29 9.56
CA VAL A 306 25.96 -27.39 10.96
C VAL A 306 27.15 -27.14 11.86
N SER A 307 27.01 -26.25 12.86
CA SER A 307 28.07 -25.92 13.79
C SER A 307 27.60 -26.03 15.24
N TYR A 308 28.52 -26.33 16.10
CA TYR A 308 28.32 -26.44 17.54
C TYR A 308 28.91 -25.21 18.24
N VAL A 309 28.16 -24.63 19.16
CA VAL A 309 28.59 -23.45 19.94
C VAL A 309 29.89 -23.74 20.68
N GLN A 310 30.02 -24.93 21.26
CA GLN A 310 31.24 -25.35 21.96
C GLN A 310 32.49 -25.31 21.08
N LYS A 311 32.35 -25.77 19.81
CA LYS A 311 33.49 -25.77 18.86
C LYS A 311 33.87 -24.35 18.45
N ALA A 312 32.87 -23.51 18.13
CA ALA A 312 33.07 -22.10 17.80
C ALA A 312 33.70 -21.32 18.97
N TYR A 313 33.23 -21.57 20.20
CA TYR A 313 33.80 -20.96 21.40
C TYR A 313 35.25 -21.37 21.59
N ASN A 314 35.61 -22.68 21.48
CA ASN A 314 36.96 -23.15 21.64
C ASN A 314 37.95 -22.45 20.67
N LYS A 315 37.51 -22.08 19.46
CA LYS A 315 38.29 -21.34 18.49
C LYS A 315 38.64 -19.91 18.94
N ILE A 316 37.73 -19.23 19.61
CA ILE A 316 37.90 -17.83 20.05
C ILE A 316 38.39 -17.70 21.49
N LYS A 317 38.28 -18.77 22.29
CA LYS A 317 38.69 -18.81 23.71
C LYS A 317 40.05 -18.21 24.00
N PRO A 318 41.13 -18.56 23.25
CA PRO A 318 42.48 -18.00 23.53
C PRO A 318 42.50 -16.47 23.41
N VAL A 319 41.79 -15.91 22.42
CA VAL A 319 41.70 -14.46 22.19
C VAL A 319 40.96 -13.76 23.34
N ILE A 320 39.79 -14.29 23.70
CA ILE A 320 38.96 -13.69 24.78
C ILE A 320 39.67 -13.76 26.12
N LEU A 321 40.30 -14.92 26.44
CA LEU A 321 41.02 -15.05 27.71
C LEU A 321 42.26 -14.13 27.77
N SER A 322 43.00 -13.96 26.66
CA SER A 322 44.13 -13.02 26.60
C SER A 322 43.71 -11.57 26.89
N ILE A 323 42.62 -11.10 26.26
CA ILE A 323 42.10 -9.73 26.48
C ILE A 323 41.55 -9.56 27.89
N ALA A 324 40.81 -10.53 28.41
CA ALA A 324 40.23 -10.51 29.75
C ALA A 324 41.33 -10.54 30.83
N GLN A 325 42.33 -11.38 30.67
CA GLN A 325 43.46 -11.53 31.59
C GLN A 325 44.32 -10.25 31.68
N ALA A 326 44.52 -9.57 30.55
CA ALA A 326 45.21 -8.28 30.51
C ALA A 326 44.50 -7.20 31.31
N LYS A 327 43.19 -7.34 31.53
CA LYS A 327 42.33 -6.40 32.31
C LYS A 327 41.99 -6.94 33.71
N GLY A 328 42.39 -8.15 34.07
CA GLY A 328 41.99 -8.78 35.34
C GLY A 328 40.52 -9.14 35.46
N ILE A 329 39.85 -9.40 34.33
CA ILE A 329 38.41 -9.73 34.24
C ILE A 329 38.22 -11.24 34.28
N GLN A 330 37.26 -11.72 35.08
CA GLN A 330 36.89 -13.13 35.13
C GLN A 330 35.95 -13.48 33.98
N VAL A 331 36.19 -14.60 33.29
CA VAL A 331 35.35 -15.11 32.22
C VAL A 331 34.69 -16.40 32.65
N GLU A 332 33.37 -16.40 32.79
CA GLU A 332 32.57 -17.57 33.17
C GLU A 332 31.84 -18.10 31.91
N VAL A 333 31.92 -19.40 31.67
CA VAL A 333 31.27 -20.01 30.49
C VAL A 333 30.55 -21.27 30.91
N GLU A 334 29.24 -21.23 30.80
CA GLU A 334 28.35 -22.34 31.13
C GLU A 334 27.68 -22.83 29.83
N LEU A 335 28.27 -23.82 29.22
CA LEU A 335 27.77 -24.48 28.01
C LEU A 335 27.47 -25.94 28.34
N PRO A 336 26.21 -26.38 28.31
CA PRO A 336 25.82 -27.78 28.47
C PRO A 336 26.54 -28.68 27.46
N GLU A 337 26.94 -29.90 27.88
CA GLU A 337 27.64 -30.84 27.00
C GLU A 337 26.88 -31.24 25.73
N ASN A 338 25.54 -31.27 25.83
CA ASN A 338 24.64 -31.69 24.74
C ASN A 338 23.93 -30.52 24.06
N LEU A 339 24.68 -29.48 23.65
CA LEU A 339 24.10 -28.38 22.88
C LEU A 339 23.71 -28.86 21.49
N PRO A 340 22.48 -28.50 21.02
CA PRO A 340 22.04 -28.81 19.67
C PRO A 340 22.86 -28.03 18.63
N PRO A 341 23.06 -28.62 17.44
CA PRO A 341 23.71 -27.92 16.35
C PRO A 341 22.82 -26.78 15.83
N LEU A 342 23.48 -25.73 15.31
CA LEU A 342 22.87 -24.59 14.66
C LEU A 342 23.13 -24.64 13.15
N ILE A 343 22.19 -24.15 12.33
CA ILE A 343 22.36 -24.03 10.87
C ILE A 343 23.13 -22.74 10.57
N ILE A 344 24.41 -22.73 10.88
CA ILE A 344 25.31 -21.60 10.65
C ILE A 344 26.74 -22.14 10.41
N GLY A 345 27.51 -21.49 9.54
CA GLY A 345 28.93 -21.80 9.37
C GLY A 345 29.73 -21.51 10.64
N GLU A 346 30.72 -22.36 10.94
CA GLU A 346 31.54 -22.24 12.16
C GLU A 346 32.24 -20.87 12.27
N ASP A 347 32.73 -20.32 11.14
CA ASP A 347 33.39 -19.02 11.13
C ASP A 347 32.44 -17.88 11.50
N LEU A 348 31.21 -17.92 10.98
CA LEU A 348 30.18 -16.93 11.31
C LEU A 348 29.71 -17.03 12.76
N LEU A 349 29.54 -18.26 13.26
CA LEU A 349 29.23 -18.48 14.67
C LEU A 349 30.36 -17.99 15.58
N SER A 350 31.61 -18.27 15.21
CA SER A 350 32.77 -17.77 15.95
C SER A 350 32.84 -16.24 15.94
N GLN A 351 32.51 -15.58 14.82
CA GLN A 351 32.47 -14.13 14.73
C GLN A 351 31.34 -13.53 15.59
N LEU A 352 30.15 -14.16 15.62
CA LEU A 352 29.03 -13.75 16.48
C LEU A 352 29.45 -13.79 17.96
N LEU A 353 30.02 -14.93 18.39
CA LEU A 353 30.46 -15.09 19.77
C LEU A 353 31.57 -14.10 20.11
N LEU A 354 32.57 -13.91 19.21
CA LEU A 354 33.68 -12.98 19.38
C LEU A 354 33.19 -11.54 19.56
N ASN A 355 32.29 -11.08 18.67
CA ASN A 355 31.79 -9.71 18.74
C ASN A 355 31.07 -9.40 20.05
N LEU A 356 30.27 -10.34 20.59
CA LEU A 356 29.55 -10.13 21.85
C LEU A 356 30.46 -10.23 23.06
N LEU A 357 31.33 -11.22 23.09
CA LEU A 357 32.27 -11.41 24.22
C LEU A 357 33.34 -10.33 24.27
N GLU A 358 33.91 -9.92 23.10
CA GLU A 358 34.85 -8.81 23.02
C GLU A 358 34.23 -7.51 23.52
N ASN A 359 32.99 -7.21 23.14
CA ASN A 359 32.24 -6.07 23.66
C ASN A 359 32.07 -6.15 25.19
N ALA A 360 31.67 -7.30 25.72
CA ALA A 360 31.52 -7.51 27.15
C ALA A 360 32.84 -7.24 27.91
N VAL A 361 33.97 -7.81 27.45
CA VAL A 361 35.28 -7.56 28.04
C VAL A 361 35.73 -6.10 27.84
N LYS A 362 35.44 -5.51 26.71
CA LYS A 362 35.80 -4.12 26.38
C LYS A 362 35.17 -3.11 27.33
N TYR A 363 33.89 -3.25 27.62
CA TYR A 363 33.13 -2.31 28.45
C TYR A 363 33.09 -2.63 29.94
N THR A 364 33.76 -3.74 30.33
CA THR A 364 34.00 -4.06 31.75
C THR A 364 35.38 -3.56 32.16
N ALA A 365 35.44 -2.75 33.22
CA ALA A 365 36.68 -2.26 33.80
C ALA A 365 37.22 -3.24 34.84
N SER A 366 36.36 -3.86 35.63
CA SER A 366 36.65 -4.87 36.66
C SER A 366 35.40 -5.71 36.89
N GLY A 367 35.53 -6.94 37.29
CA GLY A 367 34.42 -7.85 37.58
C GLY A 367 34.43 -9.06 36.65
N ARG A 368 33.28 -9.41 36.08
CA ARG A 368 33.12 -10.64 35.30
C ARG A 368 32.34 -10.44 33.99
N VAL A 369 32.61 -11.34 33.05
CA VAL A 369 31.89 -11.53 31.79
C VAL A 369 31.44 -12.97 31.72
N TRP A 370 30.23 -13.24 31.21
CA TRP A 370 29.74 -14.62 31.13
C TRP A 370 29.10 -14.94 29.77
N LEU A 371 29.15 -16.24 29.43
CA LEU A 371 28.38 -16.82 28.33
C LEU A 371 27.61 -18.01 28.90
N HIS A 372 26.27 -17.90 28.90
CA HIS A 372 25.38 -18.99 29.30
C HIS A 372 24.57 -19.47 28.09
N ALA A 373 24.34 -20.77 27.98
CA ALA A 373 23.52 -21.37 26.95
C ALA A 373 22.38 -22.17 27.57
N GLN A 374 21.16 -21.94 27.13
CA GLN A 374 19.95 -22.67 27.53
C GLN A 374 19.28 -23.29 26.31
N VAL A 375 19.01 -24.61 26.41
CA VAL A 375 18.36 -25.36 25.33
C VAL A 375 16.85 -25.32 25.52
N GLY A 376 16.14 -24.67 24.57
CA GLY A 376 14.68 -24.72 24.49
C GLY A 376 14.20 -25.80 23.51
N PRO A 377 12.86 -26.04 23.42
CA PRO A 377 12.30 -27.07 22.56
C PRO A 377 12.60 -26.89 21.07
N LYS A 378 12.61 -25.65 20.58
CA LYS A 378 12.82 -25.29 19.16
C LYS A 378 13.97 -24.30 18.95
N TYR A 379 14.58 -23.81 19.99
CA TYR A 379 15.60 -22.76 19.94
C TYR A 379 16.73 -23.02 20.92
N LEU A 380 17.86 -22.38 20.67
CA LEU A 380 18.98 -22.23 21.59
C LEU A 380 19.05 -20.76 22.03
N ARG A 381 19.03 -20.52 23.32
CA ARG A 381 19.22 -19.20 23.93
C ARG A 381 20.65 -19.06 24.39
N LEU A 382 21.33 -18.04 23.90
CA LEU A 382 22.68 -17.66 24.31
C LEU A 382 22.61 -16.30 25.01
N GLU A 383 23.14 -16.23 26.23
CA GLU A 383 23.23 -15.00 27.03
C GLU A 383 24.69 -14.61 27.20
N PHE A 384 25.00 -13.39 26.80
CA PHE A 384 26.29 -12.74 26.92
C PHE A 384 26.16 -11.57 27.88
N GLY A 385 26.76 -11.68 29.05
CA GLY A 385 26.61 -10.65 30.07
C GLY A 385 27.93 -10.10 30.57
N ASP A 386 27.87 -8.91 31.10
CA ASP A 386 28.98 -8.21 31.72
C ASP A 386 28.54 -7.44 32.97
N THR A 387 29.51 -7.14 33.87
CA THR A 387 29.35 -6.26 35.02
C THR A 387 29.97 -4.89 34.77
N GLY A 388 29.90 -4.41 33.56
CA GLY A 388 30.52 -3.15 33.12
C GLY A 388 29.72 -1.89 33.42
N CYS A 389 29.99 -0.85 32.65
CA CYS A 389 29.36 0.46 32.87
C CYS A 389 27.85 0.51 32.56
N GLY A 390 27.32 -0.50 31.86
CA GLY A 390 25.94 -0.49 31.40
C GLY A 390 25.64 0.54 30.31
N ILE A 391 24.40 0.52 29.81
CA ILE A 391 23.91 1.36 28.70
C ILE A 391 22.67 2.11 29.21
N PRO A 392 22.55 3.45 29.02
CA PRO A 392 21.37 4.22 29.31
C PRO A 392 20.13 3.74 28.52
N GLU A 393 18.95 3.79 29.13
CA GLU A 393 17.71 3.24 28.59
C GLU A 393 17.29 3.92 27.27
N ASP A 394 17.47 5.22 27.16
CA ASP A 394 17.16 6.03 25.99
C ASP A 394 17.99 5.64 24.75
N ILE A 395 19.15 5.02 24.97
CA ILE A 395 20.09 4.61 23.89
C ILE A 395 19.92 3.13 23.51
N LEU A 396 19.28 2.29 24.32
CA LEU A 396 19.12 0.86 24.07
C LEU A 396 18.55 0.53 22.67
N PRO A 397 17.54 1.24 22.14
CA PRO A 397 17.01 0.98 20.80
C PRO A 397 18.05 1.17 19.68
N ARG A 398 19.05 2.01 19.91
CA ARG A 398 20.04 2.44 18.93
C ARG A 398 21.34 1.65 18.92
N VAL A 399 21.60 0.80 19.89
CA VAL A 399 22.89 0.09 20.02
C VAL A 399 23.18 -0.88 18.88
N PHE A 400 22.14 -1.29 18.12
CA PHE A 400 22.25 -2.12 16.93
C PHE A 400 22.31 -1.32 15.62
N GLU A 401 22.25 0.04 15.68
CA GLU A 401 22.43 0.88 14.49
C GLU A 401 23.90 0.78 14.01
N ARG A 402 24.10 0.88 12.70
CA ARG A 402 25.44 0.85 12.10
C ARG A 402 26.24 2.08 12.50
N PHE A 403 27.51 1.90 12.85
CA PHE A 403 28.44 2.96 13.30
C PHE A 403 28.00 3.67 14.58
N TYR A 404 26.95 3.20 15.26
CA TYR A 404 26.49 3.81 16.49
C TYR A 404 27.46 3.52 17.63
N ARG A 405 27.76 4.54 18.44
CA ARG A 405 28.61 4.49 19.62
C ARG A 405 28.10 5.46 20.67
N VAL A 406 28.02 5.01 21.91
CA VAL A 406 27.59 5.81 23.07
C VAL A 406 28.56 6.98 23.30
N ASP A 407 29.88 6.74 23.19
CA ASP A 407 30.95 7.74 23.33
C ASP A 407 31.93 7.59 22.16
N LYS A 408 31.91 8.55 21.24
CA LYS A 408 32.77 8.54 20.04
C LYS A 408 34.27 8.69 20.35
N ALA A 409 34.62 9.44 21.41
CA ALA A 409 36.02 9.71 21.73
C ALA A 409 36.68 8.47 22.40
N ARG A 410 36.08 7.97 23.48
CA ARG A 410 36.57 6.82 24.25
C ARG A 410 36.58 5.52 23.43
N SER A 411 35.59 5.36 22.56
CA SER A 411 35.49 4.16 21.71
C SER A 411 36.52 4.13 20.58
N ARG A 412 37.07 5.28 20.13
CA ARG A 412 38.15 5.33 19.12
C ARG A 412 39.47 4.79 19.70
N GLU A 413 39.80 5.18 20.90
CA GLU A 413 41.01 4.66 21.59
C GLU A 413 40.96 3.15 21.80
N GLN A 414 39.77 2.59 21.93
CA GLN A 414 39.55 1.14 22.12
C GLN A 414 39.30 0.36 20.80
N GLY A 415 39.51 0.97 19.62
CA GLY A 415 39.54 0.28 18.32
C GLY A 415 38.20 -0.26 17.80
N GLY A 416 37.06 0.14 18.35
CA GLY A 416 35.76 -0.36 17.89
C GLY A 416 35.32 0.26 16.54
N THR A 417 34.77 -0.53 15.63
CA THR A 417 34.25 -0.09 14.34
C THR A 417 32.82 0.49 14.43
N GLY A 418 32.06 0.11 15.47
CA GLY A 418 30.62 0.42 15.58
C GLY A 418 29.74 -0.44 14.67
N LEU A 419 30.34 -1.46 14.02
CA LEU A 419 29.62 -2.40 13.15
C LEU A 419 29.34 -3.74 13.83
N GLY A 420 30.07 -4.13 14.87
CA GLY A 420 29.99 -5.47 15.47
C GLY A 420 28.60 -5.86 15.93
N LEU A 421 27.85 -4.98 16.65
CA LEU A 421 26.49 -5.29 17.11
C LEU A 421 25.48 -5.31 15.96
N SER A 422 25.61 -4.45 14.96
CA SER A 422 24.76 -4.49 13.77
C SER A 422 24.98 -5.76 12.95
N ILE A 423 26.23 -6.22 12.82
CA ILE A 423 26.58 -7.50 12.20
C ILE A 423 25.92 -8.67 12.96
N VAL A 424 26.04 -8.69 14.28
CA VAL A 424 25.40 -9.73 15.11
C VAL A 424 23.89 -9.75 14.90
N LYS A 425 23.23 -8.59 14.89
CA LYS A 425 21.78 -8.47 14.64
C LYS A 425 21.41 -9.07 13.27
N HIS A 426 22.11 -8.68 12.21
CA HIS A 426 21.86 -9.19 10.85
C HIS A 426 22.10 -10.71 10.75
N MET A 427 23.15 -11.23 11.40
CA MET A 427 23.42 -12.66 11.46
C MET A 427 22.29 -13.42 12.16
N VAL A 428 21.85 -12.96 13.34
CA VAL A 428 20.80 -13.60 14.12
C VAL A 428 19.47 -13.56 13.38
N GLU A 429 19.08 -12.40 12.82
CA GLU A 429 17.85 -12.22 12.04
C GLU A 429 17.89 -13.03 10.72
N GLY A 430 19.03 -13.07 10.04
CA GLY A 430 19.24 -13.89 8.84
C GLY A 430 19.07 -15.39 9.08
N LEU A 431 19.33 -15.86 10.31
CA LEU A 431 19.09 -17.23 10.76
C LEU A 431 17.65 -17.49 11.21
N GLY A 432 16.76 -16.48 11.15
CA GLY A 432 15.40 -16.57 11.67
C GLY A 432 15.32 -16.53 13.20
N GLY A 433 16.36 -16.02 13.86
CA GLY A 433 16.43 -15.79 15.29
C GLY A 433 16.07 -14.36 15.69
N SER A 434 16.29 -14.03 16.95
CA SER A 434 16.14 -12.68 17.49
C SER A 434 17.24 -12.35 18.50
N ILE A 435 17.61 -11.07 18.57
CA ILE A 435 18.54 -10.54 19.57
C ILE A 435 17.86 -9.44 20.38
N SER A 436 18.13 -9.43 21.68
CA SER A 436 17.67 -8.40 22.60
C SER A 436 18.77 -7.98 23.55
N VAL A 437 18.64 -6.79 24.14
CA VAL A 437 19.57 -6.25 25.14
C VAL A 437 18.80 -5.80 26.36
N ASN A 438 19.35 -6.09 27.54
CA ASN A 438 18.91 -5.57 28.82
C ASN A 438 20.11 -5.00 29.54
N SER A 439 20.03 -3.74 29.97
CA SER A 439 21.15 -3.06 30.58
C SER A 439 20.72 -2.05 31.61
N LYS A 440 21.56 -1.88 32.64
CA LYS A 440 21.36 -0.85 33.66
C LYS A 440 22.71 -0.18 33.93
N VAL A 441 22.75 1.13 33.87
CA VAL A 441 23.97 1.93 34.13
C VAL A 441 24.55 1.60 35.50
N GLY A 442 25.84 1.31 35.54
CA GLY A 442 26.57 0.95 36.77
C GLY A 442 26.37 -0.49 37.25
N VAL A 443 25.53 -1.29 36.58
CA VAL A 443 25.30 -2.71 36.90
C VAL A 443 25.87 -3.64 35.86
N GLY A 444 25.68 -3.33 34.56
CA GLY A 444 26.17 -4.12 33.45
C GLY A 444 25.15 -4.29 32.33
N THR A 445 25.49 -5.14 31.36
CA THR A 445 24.69 -5.39 30.15
C THR A 445 24.55 -6.89 29.91
N VAL A 446 23.36 -7.33 29.44
CA VAL A 446 23.09 -8.69 28.99
C VAL A 446 22.50 -8.66 27.58
N PHE A 447 23.22 -9.23 26.62
CA PHE A 447 22.69 -9.51 25.29
C PHE A 447 22.15 -10.94 25.25
N THR A 448 20.93 -11.11 24.74
CA THR A 448 20.29 -12.42 24.60
C THR A 448 20.03 -12.71 23.12
N CYS A 449 20.64 -13.77 22.60
CA CYS A 449 20.40 -14.28 21.24
C CYS A 449 19.53 -15.53 21.31
N ILE A 450 18.44 -15.57 20.56
CA ILE A 450 17.56 -16.74 20.39
C ILE A 450 17.75 -17.25 18.97
N LEU A 451 18.33 -18.44 18.82
CA LEU A 451 18.66 -19.03 17.53
C LEU A 451 17.84 -20.31 17.29
N PRO A 452 17.26 -20.53 16.09
CA PRO A 452 16.57 -21.78 15.78
C PRO A 452 17.56 -22.94 15.72
N ARG A 453 17.13 -24.10 16.26
CA ARG A 453 17.92 -25.34 16.21
C ARG A 453 17.89 -25.95 14.82
N ALA A 454 18.96 -26.60 14.39
CA ALA A 454 18.88 -27.50 13.25
C ALA A 454 17.86 -28.60 13.55
N LYS A 455 17.00 -28.92 12.59
CA LYS A 455 16.11 -30.10 12.71
C LYS A 455 17.02 -31.32 12.76
N SER A 456 16.85 -32.10 13.82
CA SER A 456 17.50 -33.42 13.97
C SER A 456 17.11 -34.34 12.84
#